data_89655481b2ebc480c95914f88d6c9214
#
_entry.id   89655481b2ebc480c95914f88d6c9214
#
_cell.length_a   1.000
_cell.length_b   1.000
_cell.length_c   1.000
_cell.angle_alpha   90.00
_cell.angle_beta   90.00
_cell.angle_gamma   90.00
#
_symmetry.space_group_name_H-M   'P 1'
#
loop_
_entity.id
_entity.type
_entity.pdbx_description
1 polymer ?
#
loop_
_entity_poly.entity_id
_entity_poly.type
_entity_poly.pdbx_seq_one_letter_code
_entity_poly.pdbx_strand_id
1 'polypeptide(L)'
;LHPVISMMIAAIIIGVGAGMPLTMISSTVEKGVGKTLQGIALLVGLGSMFGGILEVSGGAQRIAQTLIDKLGQKKAGVALGITGLVIGTTVFFEAGVVVLIPLAFSVAKQTKKSTLYYAIPLLAGLASGYAFVPPSAGSVLVADSLGVNLGVMIMVGVPTALICMVAAGVIWGRFIGNKVFTKLPVNVQEIKEDSKELPPFGLVLGVILIPLVLILISTISKYLPIPANIQNVLSFIGKPFLALTIATLAAMYFLGIRRGYTGEQLKKILDHSLRPVGMILLVIASGGVIRWMLQDSGLGEIIGPALEKSGMPLIIVAFLIALLVRASVGSSMVAMTMASGIMATMPAVMATSMLYRAAMCCAICGGATALSHVNDAGFWLVGTFLEIDEKTTLKSWTVMETLIGVTSLIVSLIISIFA
;
A
#
# COMPACT_ATOMS: atom_id res chain seq x y z
N LEU A 1 2.65 0.91 -24.26
CA LEU A 1 1.29 1.46 -24.12
C LEU A 1 1.03 1.84 -22.67
N HIS A 2 0.18 2.87 -22.48
CA HIS A 2 -0.25 3.28 -21.14
C HIS A 2 -1.03 2.14 -20.44
N PRO A 3 -0.81 1.84 -19.13
CA PRO A 3 -1.42 0.69 -18.44
C PRO A 3 -2.95 0.61 -18.59
N VAL A 4 -3.66 1.75 -18.47
CA VAL A 4 -5.12 1.83 -18.65
C VAL A 4 -5.53 1.35 -20.04
N ILE A 5 -4.84 1.81 -21.09
CA ILE A 5 -5.14 1.42 -22.48
C ILE A 5 -4.84 -0.06 -22.68
N SER A 6 -3.72 -0.56 -22.18
CA SER A 6 -3.34 -1.98 -22.28
C SER A 6 -4.37 -2.89 -21.62
N MET A 7 -4.83 -2.52 -20.42
CA MET A 7 -5.86 -3.30 -19.70
C MET A 7 -7.22 -3.25 -20.40
N MET A 8 -7.61 -2.11 -20.97
CA MET A 8 -8.86 -1.99 -21.75
C MET A 8 -8.81 -2.84 -23.01
N ILE A 9 -7.71 -2.81 -23.77
CA ILE A 9 -7.50 -3.67 -24.95
C ILE A 9 -7.55 -5.15 -24.55
N ALA A 10 -6.84 -5.54 -23.48
CA ALA A 10 -6.84 -6.91 -22.99
C ALA A 10 -8.25 -7.38 -22.62
N ALA A 11 -9.04 -6.54 -21.92
CA ALA A 11 -10.42 -6.86 -21.55
C ALA A 11 -11.29 -7.09 -22.80
N ILE A 12 -11.18 -6.22 -23.81
CA ILE A 12 -11.93 -6.37 -25.07
C ILE A 12 -11.53 -7.66 -25.80
N ILE A 13 -10.23 -7.95 -25.89
CA ILE A 13 -9.73 -9.18 -26.51
C ILE A 13 -10.27 -10.43 -25.79
N ILE A 14 -10.32 -10.41 -24.45
CA ILE A 14 -10.89 -11.49 -23.64
C ILE A 14 -12.37 -11.68 -24.00
N GLY A 15 -13.16 -10.62 -24.02
CA GLY A 15 -14.58 -10.69 -24.34
C GLY A 15 -14.85 -11.21 -25.75
N VAL A 16 -14.14 -10.68 -26.75
CA VAL A 16 -14.26 -11.13 -28.15
C VAL A 16 -13.79 -12.58 -28.30
N GLY A 17 -12.64 -12.93 -27.72
CA GLY A 17 -12.09 -14.29 -27.77
C GLY A 17 -12.95 -15.33 -27.07
N ALA A 18 -13.71 -14.94 -26.07
CA ALA A 18 -14.72 -15.77 -25.40
C ALA A 18 -16.06 -15.84 -26.14
N GLY A 19 -16.20 -15.17 -27.30
CA GLY A 19 -17.44 -15.18 -28.10
C GLY A 19 -18.58 -14.34 -27.50
N MET A 20 -18.28 -13.37 -26.62
CA MET A 20 -19.31 -12.50 -26.02
C MET A 20 -19.94 -11.57 -27.09
N PRO A 21 -21.26 -11.33 -27.04
CA PRO A 21 -21.89 -10.30 -27.87
C PRO A 21 -21.27 -8.92 -27.62
N LEU A 22 -21.08 -8.10 -28.67
CA LEU A 22 -20.47 -6.77 -28.56
C LEU A 22 -21.22 -5.85 -27.57
N THR A 23 -22.54 -5.96 -27.53
CA THR A 23 -23.39 -5.23 -26.57
C THR A 23 -23.12 -5.64 -25.13
N MET A 24 -22.83 -6.93 -24.89
CA MET A 24 -22.49 -7.45 -23.59
C MET A 24 -21.08 -7.00 -23.19
N ILE A 25 -20.13 -6.97 -24.12
CA ILE A 25 -18.77 -6.43 -23.87
C ILE A 25 -18.86 -4.98 -23.38
N SER A 26 -19.64 -4.12 -24.08
CA SER A 26 -19.82 -2.72 -23.69
C SER A 26 -20.44 -2.58 -22.29
N SER A 27 -21.54 -3.30 -22.01
CA SER A 27 -22.18 -3.25 -20.69
C SER A 27 -21.30 -3.81 -19.57
N THR A 28 -20.46 -4.82 -19.86
CA THR A 28 -19.47 -5.35 -18.91
C THR A 28 -18.37 -4.34 -18.61
N VAL A 29 -17.93 -3.54 -19.60
CA VAL A 29 -16.97 -2.44 -19.37
C VAL A 29 -17.58 -1.41 -18.41
N GLU A 30 -18.80 -0.93 -18.67
CA GLU A 30 -19.48 0.04 -17.79
C GLU A 30 -19.70 -0.49 -16.38
N LYS A 31 -20.16 -1.75 -16.27
CA LYS A 31 -20.32 -2.46 -15.00
C LYS A 31 -18.99 -2.59 -14.26
N GLY A 32 -17.91 -2.95 -14.97
CA GLY A 32 -16.58 -3.11 -14.41
C GLY A 32 -16.04 -1.81 -13.80
N VAL A 33 -16.17 -0.69 -14.53
CA VAL A 33 -15.81 0.64 -14.04
C VAL A 33 -16.66 1.03 -12.82
N GLY A 34 -18.00 0.98 -12.98
CA GLY A 34 -18.94 1.45 -11.96
C GLY A 34 -18.81 0.68 -10.63
N LYS A 35 -18.87 -0.67 -10.70
CA LYS A 35 -18.78 -1.52 -9.51
C LYS A 35 -17.45 -1.42 -8.78
N THR A 36 -16.36 -1.29 -9.51
CA THR A 36 -15.03 -1.20 -8.89
C THR A 36 -14.83 0.15 -8.22
N LEU A 37 -15.19 1.25 -8.87
CA LEU A 37 -15.05 2.59 -8.30
C LEU A 37 -16.02 2.84 -7.14
N GLN A 38 -17.21 2.25 -7.14
CA GLN A 38 -18.22 2.39 -6.09
C GLN A 38 -17.65 2.09 -4.67
N GLY A 39 -16.81 1.05 -4.55
CA GLY A 39 -16.24 0.65 -3.26
C GLY A 39 -15.00 1.43 -2.84
N ILE A 40 -14.24 1.98 -3.80
CA ILE A 40 -12.84 2.38 -3.58
C ILE A 40 -12.60 3.87 -3.77
N ALA A 41 -13.34 4.54 -4.65
CA ALA A 41 -13.03 5.93 -5.04
C ALA A 41 -12.93 6.90 -3.85
N LEU A 42 -13.90 6.85 -2.94
CA LEU A 42 -13.90 7.69 -1.74
C LEU A 42 -12.73 7.35 -0.80
N LEU A 43 -12.39 6.06 -0.66
CA LEU A 43 -11.32 5.63 0.24
C LEU A 43 -9.95 6.12 -0.25
N VAL A 44 -9.69 5.99 -1.55
CA VAL A 44 -8.45 6.46 -2.18
C VAL A 44 -8.36 7.99 -2.10
N GLY A 45 -9.45 8.70 -2.42
CA GLY A 45 -9.49 10.17 -2.36
C GLY A 45 -9.27 10.70 -0.95
N LEU A 46 -10.04 10.21 0.03
CA LEU A 46 -9.93 10.64 1.43
C LEU A 46 -8.58 10.25 2.05
N GLY A 47 -8.07 9.05 1.73
CA GLY A 47 -6.74 8.61 2.16
C GLY A 47 -5.63 9.52 1.65
N SER A 48 -5.72 9.95 0.38
CA SER A 48 -4.76 10.89 -0.22
C SER A 48 -4.83 12.27 0.43
N MET A 49 -6.03 12.80 0.68
CA MET A 49 -6.22 14.06 1.39
C MET A 49 -5.64 14.01 2.80
N PHE A 50 -5.92 12.95 3.54
CA PHE A 50 -5.40 12.72 4.87
C PHE A 50 -3.87 12.66 4.88
N GLY A 51 -3.28 11.89 3.95
CA GLY A 51 -1.84 11.80 3.78
C GLY A 51 -1.19 13.14 3.45
N GLY A 52 -1.78 13.94 2.57
CA GLY A 52 -1.27 15.26 2.21
C GLY A 52 -1.23 16.26 3.38
N ILE A 53 -2.21 16.20 4.29
CA ILE A 53 -2.15 17.03 5.51
C ILE A 53 -1.02 16.58 6.44
N LEU A 54 -0.84 15.27 6.63
CA LEU A 54 0.25 14.72 7.44
C LEU A 54 1.64 15.09 6.89
N GLU A 55 1.77 15.11 5.57
CA GLU A 55 2.98 15.51 4.85
C GLU A 55 3.31 16.98 5.11
N VAL A 56 2.41 17.88 4.73
CA VAL A 56 2.65 19.34 4.78
C VAL A 56 2.74 19.86 6.23
N SER A 57 2.06 19.23 7.19
CA SER A 57 2.13 19.60 8.60
C SER A 57 3.44 19.25 9.30
N GLY A 58 4.34 18.50 8.66
CA GLY A 58 5.55 17.94 9.28
C GLY A 58 5.27 16.76 10.22
N GLY A 59 4.06 16.19 10.18
CA GLY A 59 3.68 15.06 11.03
C GLY A 59 4.57 13.84 10.80
N ALA A 60 4.83 13.51 9.53
CA ALA A 60 5.72 12.41 9.16
C ALA A 60 7.15 12.60 9.71
N GLN A 61 7.67 13.83 9.61
CA GLN A 61 8.99 14.20 10.12
C GLN A 61 9.05 14.08 11.67
N ARG A 62 7.99 14.51 12.37
CA ARG A 62 7.89 14.38 13.84
C ARG A 62 7.94 12.93 14.30
N ILE A 63 7.23 12.03 13.64
CA ILE A 63 7.25 10.60 13.96
C ILE A 63 8.69 10.08 13.88
N ALA A 64 9.39 10.36 12.78
CA ALA A 64 10.76 9.90 12.56
C ALA A 64 11.74 10.45 13.62
N GLN A 65 11.74 11.77 13.85
CA GLN A 65 12.65 12.38 14.83
C GLN A 65 12.43 11.80 16.23
N THR A 66 11.17 11.72 16.68
CA THR A 66 10.86 11.20 18.01
C THR A 66 11.28 9.75 18.19
N LEU A 67 11.10 8.92 17.17
CA LEU A 67 11.52 7.52 17.21
C LEU A 67 13.04 7.38 17.20
N ILE A 68 13.75 8.21 16.43
CA ILE A 68 15.22 8.24 16.42
C ILE A 68 15.76 8.66 17.80
N ASP A 69 15.18 9.71 18.39
CA ASP A 69 15.60 10.22 19.71
C ASP A 69 15.37 9.17 20.81
N LYS A 70 14.20 8.49 20.79
CA LYS A 70 13.86 7.46 21.80
C LYS A 70 14.66 6.17 21.66
N LEU A 71 14.89 5.70 20.43
CA LEU A 71 15.58 4.43 20.17
C LEU A 71 17.10 4.58 20.09
N GLY A 72 17.57 5.80 19.92
CA GLY A 72 18.98 6.16 19.79
C GLY A 72 19.57 5.81 18.41
N GLN A 73 20.73 6.39 18.12
CA GLN A 73 21.40 6.26 16.81
C GLN A 73 21.71 4.80 16.42
N LYS A 74 21.99 3.92 17.38
CA LYS A 74 22.25 2.49 17.10
C LYS A 74 21.07 1.77 16.50
N LYS A 75 19.84 2.18 16.82
CA LYS A 75 18.58 1.62 16.33
C LYS A 75 17.85 2.55 15.34
N ALA A 76 18.51 3.59 14.83
CA ALA A 76 17.88 4.56 13.93
C ALA A 76 17.33 3.92 12.64
N GLY A 77 17.96 2.86 12.12
CA GLY A 77 17.39 2.09 11.01
C GLY A 77 16.04 1.45 11.34
N VAL A 78 15.86 0.95 12.57
CA VAL A 78 14.56 0.42 13.05
C VAL A 78 13.55 1.57 13.19
N ALA A 79 13.97 2.70 13.76
CA ALA A 79 13.12 3.89 13.91
C ALA A 79 12.60 4.37 12.56
N LEU A 80 13.47 4.46 11.56
CA LEU A 80 13.11 4.86 10.19
C LEU A 80 12.19 3.83 9.52
N GLY A 81 12.44 2.53 9.72
CA GLY A 81 11.55 1.47 9.23
C GLY A 81 10.14 1.56 9.81
N ILE A 82 10.01 1.75 11.13
CA ILE A 82 8.71 1.95 11.79
C ILE A 82 8.04 3.24 11.29
N THR A 83 8.81 4.33 11.14
CA THR A 83 8.29 5.58 10.58
C THR A 83 7.73 5.35 9.18
N GLY A 84 8.52 4.71 8.30
CA GLY A 84 8.09 4.38 6.96
C GLY A 84 6.82 3.55 6.96
N LEU A 85 6.74 2.52 7.82
CA LEU A 85 5.57 1.66 7.93
C LEU A 85 4.32 2.45 8.34
N VAL A 86 4.41 3.28 9.38
CA VAL A 86 3.28 4.09 9.87
C VAL A 86 2.81 5.08 8.80
N ILE A 87 3.74 5.79 8.17
CA ILE A 87 3.41 6.79 7.14
C ILE A 87 2.91 6.13 5.85
N GLY A 88 3.49 5.00 5.45
CA GLY A 88 3.09 4.23 4.27
C GLY A 88 1.64 3.72 4.30
N THR A 89 1.02 3.63 5.49
CA THR A 89 -0.41 3.26 5.58
C THR A 89 -1.33 4.34 5.02
N THR A 90 -0.89 5.59 4.95
CA THR A 90 -1.75 6.75 4.64
C THR A 90 -1.23 7.62 3.52
N VAL A 91 0.09 7.60 3.25
CA VAL A 91 0.76 8.40 2.23
C VAL A 91 1.17 7.50 1.07
N PHE A 92 1.05 7.99 -0.15
CA PHE A 92 1.58 7.28 -1.32
C PHE A 92 3.10 7.11 -1.20
N PHE A 93 3.60 5.98 -1.71
CA PHE A 93 5.00 5.62 -1.59
C PHE A 93 5.94 6.74 -2.06
N GLU A 94 5.67 7.31 -3.24
CA GLU A 94 6.52 8.34 -3.85
C GLU A 94 6.57 9.61 -3.00
N ALA A 95 5.43 10.08 -2.48
CA ALA A 95 5.36 11.24 -1.59
C ALA A 95 6.07 10.96 -0.26
N GLY A 96 5.87 9.77 0.30
CA GLY A 96 6.57 9.33 1.53
C GLY A 96 8.09 9.32 1.37
N VAL A 97 8.60 8.88 0.21
CA VAL A 97 10.04 8.91 -0.10
C VAL A 97 10.56 10.34 -0.11
N VAL A 98 9.90 11.24 -0.86
CA VAL A 98 10.33 12.66 -0.98
C VAL A 98 10.47 13.32 0.40
N VAL A 99 9.49 13.09 1.29
CA VAL A 99 9.44 13.74 2.61
C VAL A 99 10.41 13.11 3.60
N LEU A 100 10.57 11.79 3.58
CA LEU A 100 11.28 11.08 4.64
C LEU A 100 12.72 10.71 4.31
N ILE A 101 13.10 10.60 3.04
CA ILE A 101 14.45 10.22 2.65
C ILE A 101 15.53 11.18 3.19
N PRO A 102 15.31 12.51 3.31
CA PRO A 102 16.23 13.44 3.92
C PRO A 102 16.60 13.10 5.36
N LEU A 103 15.68 12.47 6.11
CA LEU A 103 15.94 12.03 7.48
C LEU A 103 16.94 10.86 7.51
N ALA A 104 16.86 9.93 6.55
CA ALA A 104 17.84 8.87 6.39
C ALA A 104 19.23 9.45 6.07
N PHE A 105 19.30 10.50 5.26
CA PHE A 105 20.53 11.22 4.95
C PHE A 105 21.14 11.91 6.18
N SER A 106 20.31 12.59 6.98
CA SER A 106 20.74 13.24 8.22
C SER A 106 21.39 12.25 9.18
N VAL A 107 20.75 11.08 9.38
CA VAL A 107 21.30 10.03 10.26
C VAL A 107 22.56 9.41 9.67
N ALA A 108 22.62 9.18 8.36
CA ALA A 108 23.81 8.67 7.68
C ALA A 108 25.00 9.61 7.83
N LYS A 109 24.77 10.95 7.71
CA LYS A 109 25.78 12.00 7.93
C LYS A 109 26.34 11.97 9.34
N GLN A 110 25.47 11.92 10.35
CA GLN A 110 25.86 11.90 11.77
C GLN A 110 26.65 10.64 12.15
N THR A 111 26.26 9.49 11.61
CA THR A 111 26.85 8.19 11.96
C THR A 111 28.01 7.77 11.06
N LYS A 112 28.27 8.52 9.97
CA LYS A 112 29.30 8.23 8.95
C LYS A 112 29.13 6.84 8.31
N LYS A 113 27.88 6.32 8.25
CA LYS A 113 27.54 5.06 7.59
C LYS A 113 27.02 5.29 6.19
N SER A 114 26.95 4.21 5.40
CA SER A 114 26.34 4.22 4.08
C SER A 114 24.89 4.73 4.14
N THR A 115 24.48 5.52 3.17
CA THR A 115 23.10 6.01 3.03
C THR A 115 22.10 4.84 2.94
N LEU A 116 22.47 3.75 2.25
CA LEU A 116 21.65 2.54 2.13
C LEU A 116 21.34 1.89 3.49
N TYR A 117 22.23 2.03 4.48
CA TYR A 117 22.00 1.46 5.82
C TYR A 117 20.74 2.00 6.49
N TYR A 118 20.34 3.23 6.16
CA TYR A 118 19.18 3.92 6.73
C TYR A 118 18.04 4.09 5.75
N ALA A 119 18.33 4.28 4.46
CA ALA A 119 17.33 4.42 3.44
C ALA A 119 16.55 3.12 3.21
N ILE A 120 17.21 1.97 3.14
CA ILE A 120 16.54 0.68 2.90
C ILE A 120 15.50 0.34 3.98
N PRO A 121 15.78 0.44 5.30
CA PRO A 121 14.74 0.25 6.31
C PRO A 121 13.55 1.20 6.17
N LEU A 122 13.79 2.48 5.88
CA LEU A 122 12.74 3.46 5.65
C LEU A 122 11.86 3.10 4.47
N LEU A 123 12.47 2.78 3.34
CA LEU A 123 11.79 2.41 2.09
C LEU A 123 11.00 1.10 2.26
N ALA A 124 11.59 0.09 2.93
CA ALA A 124 10.89 -1.15 3.21
C ALA A 124 9.68 -0.95 4.14
N GLY A 125 9.78 -0.04 5.11
CA GLY A 125 8.66 0.37 5.94
C GLY A 125 7.55 1.00 5.12
N LEU A 126 7.88 2.01 4.29
CA LEU A 126 6.92 2.68 3.40
C LEU A 126 6.23 1.69 2.46
N ALA A 127 7.00 0.84 1.77
CA ALA A 127 6.48 -0.16 0.85
C ALA A 127 5.58 -1.18 1.56
N SER A 128 6.00 -1.70 2.73
CA SER A 128 5.20 -2.66 3.50
C SER A 128 3.92 -2.04 4.07
N GLY A 129 3.98 -0.81 4.59
CA GLY A 129 2.80 -0.08 5.07
C GLY A 129 1.79 0.13 3.95
N TYR A 130 2.27 0.59 2.80
CA TYR A 130 1.45 0.82 1.61
C TYR A 130 0.86 -0.47 1.03
N ALA A 131 1.62 -1.56 1.00
CA ALA A 131 1.16 -2.81 0.39
C ALA A 131 0.14 -3.55 1.25
N PHE A 132 0.36 -3.64 2.58
CA PHE A 132 -0.38 -4.59 3.42
C PHE A 132 -1.40 -3.96 4.35
N VAL A 133 -1.29 -2.66 4.67
CA VAL A 133 -2.08 -2.08 5.76
C VAL A 133 -3.13 -1.09 5.26
N PRO A 134 -4.43 -1.40 5.39
CA PRO A 134 -5.46 -0.38 5.18
C PRO A 134 -5.23 0.85 6.09
N PRO A 135 -5.58 2.06 5.65
CA PRO A 135 -6.42 2.40 4.51
C PRO A 135 -5.66 2.67 3.19
N SER A 136 -4.47 2.12 2.99
CA SER A 136 -3.75 2.27 1.72
C SER A 136 -4.58 1.77 0.52
N ALA A 137 -4.44 2.42 -0.63
CA ALA A 137 -5.24 2.11 -1.81
C ALA A 137 -5.07 0.65 -2.28
N GLY A 138 -3.84 0.12 -2.23
CA GLY A 138 -3.53 -1.23 -2.66
C GLY A 138 -4.19 -2.30 -1.79
N SER A 139 -3.99 -2.22 -0.48
CA SER A 139 -4.56 -3.20 0.45
C SER A 139 -6.08 -3.18 0.48
N VAL A 140 -6.69 -1.99 0.37
CA VAL A 140 -8.16 -1.83 0.29
C VAL A 140 -8.71 -2.46 -0.98
N LEU A 141 -8.08 -2.23 -2.12
CA LEU A 141 -8.47 -2.80 -3.41
C LEU A 141 -8.49 -4.33 -3.38
N VAL A 142 -7.40 -4.94 -2.90
CA VAL A 142 -7.26 -6.40 -2.86
C VAL A 142 -8.26 -7.02 -1.88
N ALA A 143 -8.44 -6.39 -0.70
CA ALA A 143 -9.42 -6.83 0.29
C ALA A 143 -10.85 -6.76 -0.24
N ASP A 144 -11.23 -5.66 -0.91
CA ASP A 144 -12.55 -5.50 -1.52
C ASP A 144 -12.79 -6.54 -2.61
N SER A 145 -11.80 -6.76 -3.48
CA SER A 145 -11.89 -7.75 -4.58
C SER A 145 -12.17 -9.17 -4.08
N LEU A 146 -11.53 -9.56 -2.98
CA LEU A 146 -11.69 -10.91 -2.37
C LEU A 146 -12.76 -10.96 -1.28
N GLY A 147 -13.55 -9.89 -1.08
CA GLY A 147 -14.60 -9.82 -0.08
C GLY A 147 -14.09 -9.95 1.36
N VAL A 148 -12.89 -9.42 1.65
CA VAL A 148 -12.27 -9.43 2.98
C VAL A 148 -12.64 -8.17 3.74
N ASN A 149 -13.13 -8.34 4.97
CA ASN A 149 -13.38 -7.21 5.86
C ASN A 149 -12.08 -6.46 6.18
N LEU A 150 -12.08 -5.12 6.08
CA LEU A 150 -10.87 -4.32 6.29
C LEU A 150 -10.28 -4.44 7.69
N GLY A 151 -11.09 -4.68 8.72
CA GLY A 151 -10.56 -4.94 10.06
C GLY A 151 -9.78 -6.26 10.13
N VAL A 152 -10.28 -7.32 9.46
CA VAL A 152 -9.53 -8.58 9.34
C VAL A 152 -8.26 -8.36 8.51
N MET A 153 -8.34 -7.57 7.43
CA MET A 153 -7.16 -7.20 6.64
C MET A 153 -6.12 -6.43 7.48
N ILE A 154 -6.54 -5.53 8.38
CA ILE A 154 -5.63 -4.84 9.31
C ILE A 154 -4.99 -5.83 10.29
N MET A 155 -5.78 -6.75 10.87
CA MET A 155 -5.26 -7.75 11.84
C MET A 155 -4.20 -8.66 11.22
N VAL A 156 -4.31 -9.01 9.94
CA VAL A 156 -3.35 -9.84 9.21
C VAL A 156 -2.24 -8.99 8.59
N GLY A 157 -2.59 -7.84 8.00
CA GLY A 157 -1.68 -6.98 7.26
C GLY A 157 -0.64 -6.28 8.14
N VAL A 158 -1.01 -5.81 9.35
CA VAL A 158 -0.07 -5.12 10.25
C VAL A 158 1.06 -6.06 10.71
N PRO A 159 0.81 -7.28 11.22
CA PRO A 159 1.89 -8.23 11.52
C PRO A 159 2.73 -8.58 10.29
N THR A 160 2.09 -8.82 9.14
CA THR A 160 2.81 -9.11 7.89
C THR A 160 3.73 -7.96 7.50
N ALA A 161 3.24 -6.72 7.53
CA ALA A 161 4.03 -5.52 7.22
C ALA A 161 5.22 -5.33 8.18
N LEU A 162 5.03 -5.58 9.49
CA LEU A 162 6.09 -5.52 10.49
C LEU A 162 7.18 -6.56 10.23
N ILE A 163 6.80 -7.81 9.94
CA ILE A 163 7.75 -8.89 9.64
C ILE A 163 8.52 -8.56 8.35
N CYS A 164 7.83 -8.12 7.29
CA CYS A 164 8.45 -7.71 6.04
C CYS A 164 9.43 -6.53 6.24
N MET A 165 9.02 -5.50 6.97
CA MET A 165 9.88 -4.34 7.30
C MET A 165 11.14 -4.78 8.07
N VAL A 166 11.03 -5.72 9.00
CA VAL A 166 12.20 -6.21 9.73
C VAL A 166 13.10 -7.03 8.81
N ALA A 167 12.55 -7.98 8.05
CA ALA A 167 13.33 -8.86 7.17
C ALA A 167 13.98 -8.09 6.02
N ALA A 168 13.17 -7.41 5.21
CA ALA A 168 13.63 -6.71 4.02
C ALA A 168 14.22 -5.33 4.31
N GLY A 169 13.80 -4.67 5.38
CA GLY A 169 14.30 -3.35 5.77
C GLY A 169 15.48 -3.44 6.71
N VAL A 170 15.25 -3.88 7.95
CA VAL A 170 16.26 -3.80 9.00
C VAL A 170 17.42 -4.77 8.77
N ILE A 171 17.12 -6.04 8.49
CA ILE A 171 18.15 -7.07 8.31
C ILE A 171 18.90 -6.85 6.99
N TRP A 172 18.16 -6.76 5.88
CA TRP A 172 18.76 -6.53 4.57
C TRP A 172 19.46 -5.17 4.47
N GLY A 173 18.85 -4.10 4.98
CA GLY A 173 19.43 -2.76 4.97
C GLY A 173 20.78 -2.68 5.71
N ARG A 174 20.91 -3.40 6.84
CA ARG A 174 22.19 -3.54 7.54
C ARG A 174 23.20 -4.30 6.69
N PHE A 175 22.80 -5.40 6.08
CA PHE A 175 23.68 -6.22 5.25
C PHE A 175 24.19 -5.43 4.04
N ILE A 176 23.30 -4.86 3.24
CA ILE A 176 23.67 -4.15 2.01
C ILE A 176 24.40 -2.83 2.32
N GLY A 177 23.97 -2.09 3.35
CA GLY A 177 24.61 -0.84 3.75
C GLY A 177 26.01 -1.01 4.35
N ASN A 178 26.35 -2.18 4.89
CA ASN A 178 27.73 -2.51 5.29
C ASN A 178 28.58 -3.00 4.11
N LYS A 179 27.95 -3.59 3.07
CA LYS A 179 28.65 -4.16 1.91
C LYS A 179 28.88 -3.13 0.80
N VAL A 180 27.92 -2.21 0.63
CA VAL A 180 27.95 -1.17 -0.41
C VAL A 180 27.91 0.19 0.26
N PHE A 181 29.04 0.90 0.19
CA PHE A 181 29.10 2.27 0.72
C PHE A 181 28.63 3.25 -0.34
N THR A 182 27.50 3.92 -0.06
CA THR A 182 26.98 5.02 -0.86
C THR A 182 27.19 6.34 -0.11
N LYS A 183 27.72 7.34 -0.83
CA LYS A 183 27.91 8.69 -0.29
C LYS A 183 26.56 9.39 -0.14
N LEU A 184 26.55 10.47 0.61
CA LEU A 184 25.41 11.39 0.64
C LEU A 184 25.26 12.07 -0.73
N PRO A 185 24.04 12.22 -1.25
CA PRO A 185 23.77 12.99 -2.45
C PRO A 185 24.33 14.42 -2.37
N VAL A 186 24.82 14.94 -3.50
CA VAL A 186 25.50 16.24 -3.55
C VAL A 186 24.56 17.39 -3.15
N ASN A 187 23.28 17.27 -3.48
CA ASN A 187 22.27 18.31 -3.24
C ASN A 187 21.72 18.37 -1.80
N VAL A 188 22.14 17.45 -0.91
CA VAL A 188 21.64 17.38 0.49
C VAL A 188 22.36 18.40 1.42
N GLN A 189 23.32 19.14 0.92
CA GLN A 189 24.10 20.08 1.76
C GLN A 189 23.29 21.28 2.27
N GLU A 190 22.11 21.57 1.72
CA GLU A 190 21.26 22.70 2.07
C GLU A 190 19.79 22.32 2.34
N ILE A 191 19.51 21.25 3.06
CA ILE A 191 18.18 21.15 3.65
C ILE A 191 18.12 22.18 4.78
N LYS A 192 17.61 23.38 4.44
CA LYS A 192 17.18 24.34 5.45
C LYS A 192 16.15 23.63 6.31
N GLU A 193 16.48 23.47 7.59
CA GLU A 193 15.48 23.12 8.59
C GLU A 193 14.38 24.18 8.46
N ASP A 194 13.23 23.77 7.91
CA ASP A 194 12.07 24.63 7.87
C ASP A 194 11.76 24.98 9.31
N SER A 195 11.87 26.24 9.69
CA SER A 195 11.82 26.74 11.06
C SER A 195 10.44 26.62 11.72
N LYS A 196 9.51 25.91 11.10
CA LYS A 196 8.20 25.65 11.67
C LYS A 196 8.31 24.59 12.76
N GLU A 197 7.86 24.93 13.96
CA GLU A 197 7.73 23.96 15.04
C GLU A 197 6.92 22.74 14.57
N LEU A 198 7.52 21.55 14.70
CA LEU A 198 6.83 20.30 14.36
C LEU A 198 5.67 20.02 15.33
N PRO A 199 4.58 19.38 14.88
CA PRO A 199 3.45 19.04 15.76
C PRO A 199 3.88 18.07 16.88
N PRO A 200 3.18 18.04 18.05
CA PRO A 200 3.47 17.07 19.09
C PRO A 200 3.31 15.61 18.60
N PHE A 201 4.25 14.73 18.94
CA PHE A 201 4.26 13.32 18.54
C PHE A 201 2.93 12.60 18.84
N GLY A 202 2.42 12.75 20.10
CA GLY A 202 1.18 12.08 20.50
C GLY A 202 -0.04 12.52 19.70
N LEU A 203 -0.08 13.80 19.30
CA LEU A 203 -1.14 14.33 18.44
C LEU A 203 -1.10 13.71 17.05
N VAL A 204 0.08 13.67 16.44
CA VAL A 204 0.25 13.08 15.09
C VAL A 204 -0.11 11.61 15.09
N LEU A 205 0.44 10.86 16.06
CA LEU A 205 0.15 9.43 16.20
C LEU A 205 -1.35 9.18 16.46
N GLY A 206 -1.96 9.96 17.34
CA GLY A 206 -3.39 9.89 17.62
C GLY A 206 -4.23 10.09 16.37
N VAL A 207 -3.94 11.10 15.57
CA VAL A 207 -4.64 11.38 14.30
C VAL A 207 -4.45 10.24 13.28
N ILE A 208 -3.25 9.70 13.14
CA ILE A 208 -2.97 8.56 12.24
C ILE A 208 -3.74 7.31 12.67
N LEU A 209 -3.89 7.08 13.97
CA LEU A 209 -4.57 5.90 14.50
C LEU A 209 -6.10 5.98 14.40
N ILE A 210 -6.70 7.16 14.23
CA ILE A 210 -8.18 7.32 14.16
C ILE A 210 -8.82 6.32 13.19
N PRO A 211 -8.47 6.26 11.90
CA PRO A 211 -9.16 5.36 10.96
C PRO A 211 -8.94 3.89 11.31
N LEU A 212 -7.73 3.51 11.73
CA LEU A 212 -7.41 2.14 12.12
C LEU A 212 -8.24 1.69 13.32
N VAL A 213 -8.30 2.51 14.36
CA VAL A 213 -9.03 2.23 15.60
C VAL A 213 -10.53 2.14 15.33
N LEU A 214 -11.10 3.07 14.58
CA LEU A 214 -12.53 3.06 14.27
C LEU A 214 -12.93 1.82 13.45
N ILE A 215 -12.15 1.42 12.46
CA ILE A 215 -12.39 0.23 11.65
C ILE A 215 -12.26 -1.04 12.51
N LEU A 216 -11.23 -1.12 13.36
CA LEU A 216 -11.02 -2.27 14.25
C LEU A 216 -12.15 -2.38 15.29
N ILE A 217 -12.54 -1.29 15.95
CA ILE A 217 -13.64 -1.28 16.90
C ILE A 217 -14.93 -1.78 16.23
N SER A 218 -15.26 -1.27 15.04
CA SER A 218 -16.42 -1.73 14.28
C SER A 218 -16.37 -3.22 13.96
N THR A 219 -15.18 -3.75 13.65
CA THR A 219 -15.02 -5.17 13.33
C THR A 219 -15.16 -6.04 14.57
N ILE A 220 -14.49 -5.67 15.66
CA ILE A 220 -14.49 -6.42 16.92
C ILE A 220 -15.88 -6.37 17.60
N SER A 221 -16.57 -5.23 17.52
CA SER A 221 -17.89 -5.06 18.10
C SER A 221 -18.93 -6.07 17.65
N LYS A 222 -18.76 -6.66 16.46
CA LYS A 222 -19.65 -7.70 15.93
C LYS A 222 -19.56 -9.03 16.69
N TYR A 223 -18.48 -9.25 17.43
CA TYR A 223 -18.23 -10.47 18.21
C TYR A 223 -18.48 -10.27 19.71
N LEU A 224 -18.84 -9.03 20.12
CA LEU A 224 -19.11 -8.71 21.52
C LEU A 224 -20.62 -8.68 21.78
N PRO A 225 -21.08 -9.11 22.96
CA PRO A 225 -22.50 -9.06 23.37
C PRO A 225 -22.87 -7.63 23.81
N ILE A 226 -22.97 -6.71 22.86
CA ILE A 226 -23.36 -5.31 23.09
C ILE A 226 -24.76 -5.02 22.53
N PRO A 227 -25.49 -4.05 23.11
CA PRO A 227 -26.81 -3.66 22.61
C PRO A 227 -26.80 -3.25 21.13
N ALA A 228 -27.85 -3.64 20.38
CA ALA A 228 -27.92 -3.45 18.93
C ALA A 228 -27.81 -1.97 18.51
N ASN A 229 -28.34 -1.03 19.29
CA ASN A 229 -28.23 0.40 19.03
C ASN A 229 -26.76 0.87 19.09
N ILE A 230 -25.98 0.42 20.08
CA ILE A 230 -24.55 0.75 20.18
C ILE A 230 -23.79 0.09 19.04
N GLN A 231 -24.08 -1.17 18.75
CA GLN A 231 -23.44 -1.89 17.63
C GLN A 231 -23.68 -1.21 16.28
N ASN A 232 -24.90 -0.70 16.04
CA ASN A 232 -25.22 0.04 14.83
C ASN A 232 -24.40 1.33 14.70
N VAL A 233 -24.25 2.10 15.80
CA VAL A 233 -23.43 3.30 15.82
C VAL A 233 -21.96 2.96 15.56
N LEU A 234 -21.39 1.98 16.25
CA LEU A 234 -20.01 1.56 16.05
C LEU A 234 -19.77 1.06 14.62
N SER A 235 -20.72 0.29 14.08
CA SER A 235 -20.66 -0.20 12.71
C SER A 235 -20.74 0.94 11.68
N PHE A 236 -21.47 2.01 11.98
CA PHE A 236 -21.58 3.18 11.11
C PHE A 236 -20.31 4.02 11.12
N ILE A 237 -19.81 4.44 12.29
CA ILE A 237 -18.60 5.28 12.39
C ILE A 237 -17.33 4.55 11.95
N GLY A 238 -17.30 3.23 12.07
CA GLY A 238 -16.19 2.39 11.58
C GLY A 238 -16.31 1.98 10.12
N LYS A 239 -17.32 2.47 9.36
CA LYS A 239 -17.29 2.34 7.90
C LYS A 239 -16.05 3.07 7.36
N PRO A 240 -15.24 2.42 6.49
CA PRO A 240 -13.92 2.94 6.10
C PRO A 240 -13.94 4.38 5.57
N PHE A 241 -14.93 4.73 4.73
CA PHE A 241 -15.06 6.08 4.21
C PHE A 241 -15.34 7.10 5.32
N LEU A 242 -16.16 6.74 6.32
CA LEU A 242 -16.50 7.64 7.41
C LEU A 242 -15.34 7.78 8.40
N ALA A 243 -14.65 6.66 8.71
CA ALA A 243 -13.45 6.67 9.55
C ALA A 243 -12.35 7.55 8.95
N LEU A 244 -12.14 7.49 7.62
CA LEU A 244 -11.20 8.38 6.91
C LEU A 244 -11.69 9.82 6.87
N THR A 245 -12.98 10.07 6.69
CA THR A 245 -13.54 11.44 6.78
C THR A 245 -13.28 12.05 8.15
N ILE A 246 -13.55 11.31 9.22
CA ILE A 246 -13.29 11.76 10.60
C ILE A 246 -11.81 12.04 10.80
N ALA A 247 -10.94 11.14 10.34
CA ALA A 247 -9.49 11.31 10.43
C ALA A 247 -9.00 12.55 9.64
N THR A 248 -9.52 12.76 8.43
CA THR A 248 -9.17 13.92 7.60
C THR A 248 -9.61 15.23 8.26
N LEU A 249 -10.82 15.28 8.78
CA LEU A 249 -11.32 16.46 9.53
C LEU A 249 -10.50 16.72 10.81
N ALA A 250 -10.16 15.66 11.54
CA ALA A 250 -9.27 15.77 12.70
C ALA A 250 -7.88 16.29 12.30
N ALA A 251 -7.30 15.78 11.22
CA ALA A 251 -6.02 16.26 10.69
C ALA A 251 -6.11 17.74 10.27
N MET A 252 -7.15 18.13 9.51
CA MET A 252 -7.39 19.53 9.13
C MET A 252 -7.46 20.44 10.35
N TYR A 253 -8.17 20.04 11.39
CA TYR A 253 -8.34 20.85 12.59
C TYR A 253 -7.05 20.90 13.43
N PHE A 254 -6.53 19.73 13.83
CA PHE A 254 -5.43 19.66 14.79
C PHE A 254 -4.06 19.94 14.18
N LEU A 255 -3.80 19.48 12.94
CA LEU A 255 -2.53 19.65 12.25
C LEU A 255 -2.55 20.83 11.27
N GLY A 256 -3.75 21.34 10.92
CA GLY A 256 -3.95 22.48 10.04
C GLY A 256 -4.36 23.74 10.79
N ILE A 257 -5.65 23.92 11.07
CA ILE A 257 -6.22 25.18 11.61
C ILE A 257 -5.54 25.61 12.91
N ARG A 258 -5.40 24.70 13.90
CA ARG A 258 -4.74 25.00 15.18
C ARG A 258 -3.26 25.35 15.06
N ARG A 259 -2.67 25.11 13.89
CA ARG A 259 -1.27 25.43 13.58
C ARG A 259 -1.12 26.60 12.62
N GLY A 260 -2.19 27.38 12.43
CA GLY A 260 -2.16 28.64 11.68
C GLY A 260 -2.38 28.50 10.18
N TYR A 261 -2.74 27.30 9.67
CA TYR A 261 -3.13 27.19 8.26
C TYR A 261 -4.52 27.79 8.04
N THR A 262 -4.65 28.60 7.02
CA THR A 262 -5.96 29.15 6.59
C THR A 262 -6.78 28.09 5.85
N GLY A 263 -8.10 28.25 5.81
CA GLY A 263 -8.99 27.36 5.06
C GLY A 263 -8.61 27.27 3.57
N GLU A 264 -8.14 28.39 2.96
CA GLU A 264 -7.68 28.41 1.58
C GLU A 264 -6.39 27.58 1.37
N GLN A 265 -5.44 27.68 2.31
CA GLN A 265 -4.23 26.86 2.29
C GLN A 265 -4.55 25.38 2.42
N LEU A 266 -5.43 25.01 3.36
CA LEU A 266 -5.88 23.63 3.52
C LEU A 266 -6.56 23.11 2.25
N LYS A 267 -7.44 23.92 1.63
CA LYS A 267 -8.07 23.55 0.36
C LYS A 267 -7.02 23.27 -0.71
N LYS A 268 -6.01 24.14 -0.87
CA LYS A 268 -4.91 23.93 -1.84
C LYS A 268 -4.13 22.64 -1.57
N ILE A 269 -3.87 22.29 -0.29
CA ILE A 269 -3.21 21.05 0.09
C ILE A 269 -4.06 19.84 -0.34
N LEU A 270 -5.36 19.86 -0.04
CA LEU A 270 -6.29 18.79 -0.40
C LEU A 270 -6.40 18.63 -1.93
N ASP A 271 -6.54 19.73 -2.66
CA ASP A 271 -6.62 19.73 -4.13
C ASP A 271 -5.31 19.17 -4.76
N HIS A 272 -4.15 19.53 -4.20
CA HIS A 272 -2.86 19.00 -4.65
C HIS A 272 -2.74 17.50 -4.38
N SER A 273 -3.18 17.04 -3.22
CA SER A 273 -3.15 15.63 -2.84
C SER A 273 -4.04 14.75 -3.72
N LEU A 274 -5.08 15.30 -4.34
CA LEU A 274 -5.96 14.58 -5.25
C LEU A 274 -5.42 14.44 -6.68
N ARG A 275 -4.39 15.18 -7.08
CA ARG A 275 -3.85 15.09 -8.45
C ARG A 275 -3.42 13.68 -8.87
N PRO A 276 -2.66 12.90 -8.07
CA PRO A 276 -2.29 11.54 -8.44
C PRO A 276 -3.47 10.56 -8.40
N VAL A 277 -4.53 10.87 -7.66
CA VAL A 277 -5.69 9.99 -7.44
C VAL A 277 -6.40 9.66 -8.75
N GLY A 278 -6.52 10.60 -9.67
CA GLY A 278 -7.20 10.39 -10.96
C GLY A 278 -6.57 9.23 -11.76
N MET A 279 -5.24 9.19 -11.84
CA MET A 279 -4.52 8.09 -12.51
C MET A 279 -4.76 6.75 -11.80
N ILE A 280 -4.67 6.74 -10.48
CA ILE A 280 -4.86 5.53 -9.67
C ILE A 280 -6.26 4.98 -9.88
N LEU A 281 -7.28 5.83 -9.83
CA LEU A 281 -8.68 5.41 -10.05
C LEU A 281 -8.90 4.84 -11.46
N LEU A 282 -8.29 5.41 -12.49
CA LEU A 282 -8.38 4.89 -13.85
C LEU A 282 -7.71 3.51 -13.98
N VAL A 283 -6.55 3.30 -13.34
CA VAL A 283 -5.88 1.99 -13.30
C VAL A 283 -6.76 0.96 -12.59
N ILE A 284 -7.29 1.30 -11.41
CA ILE A 284 -8.19 0.44 -10.63
C ILE A 284 -9.45 0.08 -11.45
N ALA A 285 -10.08 1.07 -12.08
CA ALA A 285 -11.26 0.87 -12.91
C ALA A 285 -10.98 -0.09 -14.08
N SER A 286 -9.86 0.12 -14.78
CA SER A 286 -9.47 -0.73 -15.92
C SER A 286 -9.19 -2.18 -15.51
N GLY A 287 -8.55 -2.39 -14.34
CA GLY A 287 -8.38 -3.73 -13.79
C GLY A 287 -9.71 -4.37 -13.37
N GLY A 288 -10.64 -3.58 -12.84
CA GLY A 288 -12.01 -4.00 -12.57
C GLY A 288 -12.76 -4.45 -13.85
N VAL A 289 -12.54 -3.78 -14.97
CA VAL A 289 -13.09 -4.21 -16.27
C VAL A 289 -12.59 -5.59 -16.66
N ILE A 290 -11.29 -5.88 -16.50
CA ILE A 290 -10.72 -7.22 -16.76
C ILE A 290 -11.40 -8.27 -15.86
N ARG A 291 -11.54 -7.99 -14.57
CA ARG A 291 -12.21 -8.88 -13.61
C ARG A 291 -13.62 -9.23 -14.07
N TRP A 292 -14.44 -8.21 -14.38
CA TRP A 292 -15.81 -8.41 -14.80
C TRP A 292 -15.91 -9.08 -16.17
N MET A 293 -14.96 -8.81 -17.07
CA MET A 293 -14.89 -9.47 -18.37
C MET A 293 -14.59 -10.97 -18.21
N LEU A 294 -13.65 -11.36 -17.35
CA LEU A 294 -13.36 -12.76 -17.03
C LEU A 294 -14.55 -13.46 -16.37
N GLN A 295 -15.29 -12.74 -15.52
CA GLN A 295 -16.47 -13.29 -14.85
C GLN A 295 -17.63 -13.47 -15.81
N ASP A 296 -18.00 -12.44 -16.57
CA ASP A 296 -19.17 -12.45 -17.45
C ASP A 296 -18.94 -13.33 -18.72
N SER A 297 -17.67 -13.59 -19.09
CA SER A 297 -17.30 -14.53 -20.17
C SER A 297 -17.32 -16.01 -19.74
N GLY A 298 -17.45 -16.31 -18.44
CA GLY A 298 -17.37 -17.69 -17.94
C GLY A 298 -15.93 -18.26 -17.87
N LEU A 299 -14.92 -17.52 -18.33
CA LEU A 299 -13.51 -17.99 -18.30
C LEU A 299 -13.00 -18.27 -16.89
N GLY A 300 -13.53 -17.59 -15.87
CA GLY A 300 -13.18 -17.87 -14.47
C GLY A 300 -13.55 -19.31 -14.06
N GLU A 301 -14.64 -19.85 -14.58
CA GLU A 301 -15.09 -21.24 -14.33
C GLU A 301 -14.19 -22.28 -15.01
N ILE A 302 -13.48 -21.90 -16.06
CA ILE A 302 -12.52 -22.78 -16.77
C ILE A 302 -11.13 -22.71 -16.13
N ILE A 303 -10.68 -21.50 -15.81
CA ILE A 303 -9.34 -21.27 -15.23
C ILE A 303 -9.25 -21.85 -13.80
N GLY A 304 -10.29 -21.70 -12.99
CA GLY A 304 -10.34 -22.20 -11.63
C GLY A 304 -9.99 -23.70 -11.50
N PRO A 305 -10.76 -24.60 -12.12
CA PRO A 305 -10.49 -26.04 -12.08
C PRO A 305 -9.16 -26.45 -12.70
N ALA A 306 -8.64 -25.72 -13.70
CA ALA A 306 -7.33 -25.96 -14.27
C ALA A 306 -6.19 -25.68 -13.26
N LEU A 307 -6.32 -24.60 -12.50
CA LEU A 307 -5.37 -24.26 -11.44
C LEU A 307 -5.51 -25.19 -10.22
N GLU A 308 -6.73 -25.62 -9.86
CA GLU A 308 -6.96 -26.62 -8.81
C GLU A 308 -6.30 -27.95 -9.12
N LYS A 309 -6.40 -28.42 -10.37
CA LYS A 309 -5.73 -29.64 -10.84
C LYS A 309 -4.20 -29.58 -10.76
N SER A 310 -3.60 -28.39 -10.70
CA SER A 310 -2.16 -28.23 -10.53
C SER A 310 -1.65 -28.68 -9.16
N GLY A 311 -2.54 -28.86 -8.17
CA GLY A 311 -2.20 -29.20 -6.78
C GLY A 311 -1.48 -28.08 -6.01
N MET A 312 -1.30 -26.90 -6.59
CA MET A 312 -0.66 -25.76 -5.93
C MET A 312 -1.65 -25.07 -4.98
N PRO A 313 -1.23 -24.72 -3.74
CA PRO A 313 -2.03 -23.89 -2.85
C PRO A 313 -2.44 -22.57 -3.52
N LEU A 314 -3.72 -22.18 -3.40
CA LEU A 314 -4.26 -20.97 -4.04
C LEU A 314 -3.48 -19.70 -3.65
N ILE A 315 -2.90 -19.63 -2.47
CA ILE A 315 -2.04 -18.53 -2.00
C ILE A 315 -0.77 -18.41 -2.88
N ILE A 316 -0.15 -19.54 -3.25
CA ILE A 316 1.02 -19.55 -4.13
C ILE A 316 0.62 -19.10 -5.53
N VAL A 317 -0.50 -19.60 -6.04
CA VAL A 317 -1.03 -19.18 -7.35
C VAL A 317 -1.29 -17.68 -7.38
N ALA A 318 -1.95 -17.16 -6.37
CA ALA A 318 -2.25 -15.73 -6.23
C ALA A 318 -0.98 -14.86 -6.21
N PHE A 319 0.03 -15.30 -5.45
CA PHE A 319 1.35 -14.64 -5.42
C PHE A 319 2.04 -14.65 -6.78
N LEU A 320 2.07 -15.80 -7.45
CA LEU A 320 2.74 -15.96 -8.75
C LEU A 320 2.08 -15.11 -9.84
N ILE A 321 0.74 -15.05 -9.88
CA ILE A 321 0.02 -14.19 -10.82
C ILE A 321 0.41 -12.73 -10.59
N ALA A 322 0.38 -12.26 -9.33
CA ALA A 322 0.77 -10.89 -9.00
C ALA A 322 2.24 -10.60 -9.38
N LEU A 323 3.15 -11.54 -9.10
CA LEU A 323 4.57 -11.44 -9.42
C LEU A 323 4.81 -11.34 -10.93
N LEU A 324 4.16 -12.17 -11.74
CA LEU A 324 4.30 -12.17 -13.19
C LEU A 324 3.79 -10.85 -13.79
N VAL A 325 2.63 -10.37 -13.33
CA VAL A 325 2.11 -9.07 -13.77
C VAL A 325 3.05 -7.95 -13.35
N ARG A 326 3.56 -7.96 -12.12
CA ARG A 326 4.52 -6.98 -11.62
C ARG A 326 5.79 -6.94 -12.47
N ALA A 327 6.39 -8.08 -12.72
CA ALA A 327 7.60 -8.19 -13.54
C ALA A 327 7.38 -7.69 -14.98
N SER A 328 6.18 -7.89 -15.53
CA SER A 328 5.85 -7.49 -16.90
C SER A 328 5.52 -6.01 -17.04
N VAL A 329 4.69 -5.45 -16.12
CA VAL A 329 4.11 -4.10 -16.25
C VAL A 329 4.85 -3.05 -15.43
N GLY A 330 5.53 -3.45 -14.36
CA GLY A 330 6.29 -2.54 -13.51
C GLY A 330 5.45 -1.75 -12.49
N SER A 331 4.13 -1.94 -12.43
CA SER A 331 3.25 -1.24 -11.50
C SER A 331 2.66 -2.20 -10.46
N SER A 332 2.94 -1.95 -9.17
CA SER A 332 2.35 -2.74 -8.08
C SER A 332 0.84 -2.63 -8.03
N MET A 333 0.28 -1.45 -8.28
CA MET A 333 -1.17 -1.25 -8.30
C MET A 333 -1.85 -2.06 -9.41
N VAL A 334 -1.28 -2.07 -10.62
CA VAL A 334 -1.77 -2.91 -11.74
C VAL A 334 -1.71 -4.38 -11.37
N ALA A 335 -0.60 -4.83 -10.79
CA ALA A 335 -0.42 -6.23 -10.41
C ALA A 335 -1.41 -6.66 -9.31
N MET A 336 -1.63 -5.81 -8.29
CA MET A 336 -2.65 -6.03 -7.26
C MET A 336 -4.05 -6.13 -7.86
N THR A 337 -4.40 -5.20 -8.76
CA THR A 337 -5.73 -5.15 -9.39
C THR A 337 -6.00 -6.38 -10.25
N MET A 338 -5.05 -6.74 -11.12
CA MET A 338 -5.20 -7.88 -12.01
C MET A 338 -5.23 -9.21 -11.26
N ALA A 339 -4.28 -9.41 -10.33
CA ALA A 339 -4.20 -10.67 -9.59
C ALA A 339 -5.44 -10.87 -8.70
N SER A 340 -5.83 -9.85 -7.93
CA SER A 340 -7.04 -9.95 -7.10
C SER A 340 -8.31 -10.11 -7.94
N GLY A 341 -8.38 -9.45 -9.10
CA GLY A 341 -9.47 -9.59 -10.05
C GLY A 341 -9.61 -11.03 -10.58
N ILE A 342 -8.51 -11.64 -11.02
CA ILE A 342 -8.47 -13.04 -11.49
C ILE A 342 -8.87 -13.98 -10.36
N MET A 343 -8.24 -13.87 -9.19
CA MET A 343 -8.52 -14.75 -8.05
C MET A 343 -9.98 -14.65 -7.57
N ALA A 344 -10.58 -13.46 -7.65
CA ALA A 344 -11.98 -13.24 -7.25
C ALA A 344 -13.00 -13.91 -8.19
N THR A 345 -12.62 -14.31 -9.41
CA THR A 345 -13.50 -15.05 -10.33
C THR A 345 -13.54 -16.55 -10.02
N MET A 346 -12.64 -17.05 -9.17
CA MET A 346 -12.53 -18.48 -8.86
C MET A 346 -13.46 -18.87 -7.71
N PRO A 347 -14.45 -19.77 -7.91
CA PRO A 347 -15.36 -20.22 -6.87
C PRO A 347 -14.63 -20.82 -5.66
N ALA A 348 -13.54 -21.58 -5.90
CA ALA A 348 -12.72 -22.17 -4.86
C ALA A 348 -12.12 -21.11 -3.90
N VAL A 349 -11.72 -19.95 -4.41
CA VAL A 349 -11.21 -18.85 -3.59
C VAL A 349 -12.32 -18.28 -2.70
N MET A 350 -13.51 -18.05 -3.27
CA MET A 350 -14.64 -17.47 -2.54
C MET A 350 -15.24 -18.44 -1.50
N ALA A 351 -15.01 -19.73 -1.65
CA ALA A 351 -15.42 -20.78 -0.70
C ALA A 351 -14.48 -20.87 0.53
N THR A 352 -13.29 -20.27 0.48
CA THR A 352 -12.35 -20.31 1.61
C THR A 352 -12.79 -19.40 2.77
N SER A 353 -12.20 -19.63 3.96
CA SER A 353 -12.44 -18.80 5.14
C SER A 353 -12.02 -17.34 4.90
N MET A 354 -12.57 -16.40 5.68
CA MET A 354 -12.17 -15.00 5.61
C MET A 354 -10.69 -14.80 5.99
N LEU A 355 -10.17 -15.60 6.92
CA LEU A 355 -8.77 -15.55 7.33
C LEU A 355 -7.84 -16.02 6.20
N TYR A 356 -8.21 -17.10 5.50
CA TYR A 356 -7.46 -17.59 4.34
C TYR A 356 -7.42 -16.52 3.22
N ARG A 357 -8.57 -15.90 2.92
CA ARG A 357 -8.62 -14.83 1.93
C ARG A 357 -7.81 -13.60 2.34
N ALA A 358 -7.78 -13.26 3.64
CA ALA A 358 -6.92 -12.18 4.14
C ALA A 358 -5.42 -12.50 3.99
N ALA A 359 -5.02 -13.74 4.25
CA ALA A 359 -3.67 -14.22 3.97
C ALA A 359 -3.35 -14.16 2.47
N MET A 360 -4.31 -14.56 1.62
CA MET A 360 -4.18 -14.45 0.16
C MET A 360 -4.03 -13.00 -0.30
N CYS A 361 -4.75 -12.04 0.32
CA CYS A 361 -4.55 -10.62 0.06
C CYS A 361 -3.11 -10.19 0.31
N CYS A 362 -2.51 -10.63 1.43
CA CYS A 362 -1.10 -10.34 1.72
C CYS A 362 -0.16 -11.00 0.70
N ALA A 363 -0.45 -12.22 0.25
CA ALA A 363 0.34 -12.88 -0.79
C ALA A 363 0.27 -12.13 -2.13
N ILE A 364 -0.91 -11.68 -2.55
CA ILE A 364 -1.09 -10.85 -3.77
C ILE A 364 -0.31 -9.54 -3.64
N CYS A 365 -0.48 -8.83 -2.52
CA CYS A 365 0.22 -7.57 -2.28
C CYS A 365 1.75 -7.76 -2.28
N GLY A 366 2.24 -8.87 -1.71
CA GLY A 366 3.65 -9.20 -1.72
C GLY A 366 4.19 -9.55 -3.10
N GLY A 367 3.47 -10.36 -3.87
CA GLY A 367 3.83 -10.66 -5.27
C GLY A 367 3.84 -9.40 -6.14
N ALA A 368 2.87 -8.49 -5.92
CA ALA A 368 2.78 -7.21 -6.60
C ALA A 368 3.86 -6.20 -6.18
N THR A 369 4.50 -6.41 -5.04
CA THR A 369 5.62 -5.59 -4.56
C THR A 369 6.95 -6.12 -5.08
N ALA A 370 7.12 -7.44 -5.16
CA ALA A 370 8.36 -8.10 -5.55
C ALA A 370 8.85 -7.72 -6.96
N LEU A 371 10.15 -7.90 -7.20
CA LEU A 371 10.80 -7.68 -8.51
C LEU A 371 10.58 -6.28 -9.11
N SER A 372 10.55 -5.23 -8.28
CA SER A 372 10.64 -3.86 -8.78
C SER A 372 11.99 -3.64 -9.47
N HIS A 373 11.99 -3.38 -10.79
CA HIS A 373 13.19 -3.20 -11.59
C HIS A 373 13.04 -2.01 -12.57
N VAL A 374 13.79 -1.99 -13.64
CA VAL A 374 13.86 -0.86 -14.59
C VAL A 374 12.54 -0.47 -15.28
N ASN A 375 11.51 -1.29 -15.19
CA ASN A 375 10.17 -0.96 -15.69
C ASN A 375 9.29 -0.24 -14.65
N ASP A 376 9.78 -0.04 -13.43
CA ASP A 376 9.05 0.56 -12.32
C ASP A 376 9.50 1.98 -12.02
N ALA A 377 8.56 2.89 -11.85
CA ALA A 377 8.82 4.28 -11.46
C ALA A 377 9.53 4.37 -10.08
N GLY A 378 9.16 3.50 -9.12
CA GLY A 378 9.78 3.44 -7.80
C GLY A 378 11.28 3.10 -7.87
N PHE A 379 11.67 2.24 -8.79
CA PHE A 379 13.09 1.89 -9.04
C PHE A 379 13.91 3.14 -9.43
N TRP A 380 13.42 3.92 -10.39
CA TRP A 380 14.08 5.15 -10.84
C TRP A 380 14.04 6.26 -9.81
N LEU A 381 12.91 6.38 -9.09
CA LEU A 381 12.77 7.36 -8.01
C LEU A 381 13.85 7.13 -6.94
N VAL A 382 13.99 5.89 -6.45
CA VAL A 382 14.96 5.53 -5.42
C VAL A 382 16.39 5.71 -5.93
N GLY A 383 16.69 5.23 -7.15
CA GLY A 383 18.00 5.42 -7.79
C GLY A 383 18.40 6.90 -7.87
N THR A 384 17.46 7.75 -8.30
CA THR A 384 17.67 9.20 -8.42
C THR A 384 17.87 9.89 -7.08
N PHE A 385 17.01 9.61 -6.09
CA PHE A 385 17.12 10.24 -4.75
C PHE A 385 18.38 9.82 -4.00
N LEU A 386 18.81 8.58 -4.17
CA LEU A 386 20.04 8.09 -3.53
C LEU A 386 21.31 8.37 -4.35
N GLU A 387 21.19 8.93 -5.56
CA GLU A 387 22.26 9.16 -6.53
C GLU A 387 23.11 7.89 -6.74
N ILE A 388 22.43 6.74 -6.95
CA ILE A 388 23.06 5.43 -7.20
C ILE A 388 22.74 4.93 -8.60
N ASP A 389 23.68 4.17 -9.18
CA ASP A 389 23.52 3.57 -10.50
C ASP A 389 22.48 2.43 -10.51
N GLU A 390 22.03 2.05 -11.69
CA GLU A 390 21.02 1.01 -11.90
C GLU A 390 21.45 -0.32 -11.29
N LYS A 391 22.73 -0.67 -11.38
CA LYS A 391 23.29 -1.91 -10.84
C LYS A 391 23.20 -1.93 -9.30
N THR A 392 23.48 -0.82 -8.66
CA THR A 392 23.36 -0.67 -7.21
C THR A 392 21.89 -0.65 -6.79
N THR A 393 21.02 -0.01 -7.57
CA THR A 393 19.57 -0.01 -7.33
C THR A 393 18.98 -1.43 -7.43
N LEU A 394 19.36 -2.21 -8.46
CA LEU A 394 18.98 -3.61 -8.59
C LEU A 394 19.45 -4.46 -7.40
N LYS A 395 20.68 -4.24 -6.92
CA LYS A 395 21.24 -4.99 -5.79
C LYS A 395 20.68 -4.59 -4.44
N SER A 396 20.18 -3.38 -4.27
CA SER A 396 19.67 -2.86 -3.01
C SER A 396 18.14 -2.84 -2.95
N TRP A 397 17.51 -2.03 -3.79
CA TRP A 397 16.07 -1.81 -3.86
C TRP A 397 15.31 -3.03 -4.37
N THR A 398 15.65 -3.56 -5.56
CA THR A 398 14.94 -4.70 -6.15
C THR A 398 15.01 -5.94 -5.26
N VAL A 399 16.15 -6.17 -4.61
CA VAL A 399 16.28 -7.28 -3.64
C VAL A 399 15.42 -7.02 -2.41
N MET A 400 15.38 -5.80 -1.90
CA MET A 400 14.52 -5.42 -0.77
C MET A 400 13.03 -5.68 -1.09
N GLU A 401 12.54 -5.21 -2.23
CA GLU A 401 11.17 -5.42 -2.68
C GLU A 401 10.85 -6.91 -2.86
N THR A 402 11.80 -7.68 -3.41
CA THR A 402 11.66 -9.14 -3.55
C THR A 402 11.63 -9.84 -2.19
N LEU A 403 12.43 -9.39 -1.23
CA LEU A 403 12.40 -9.91 0.14
C LEU A 403 11.07 -9.60 0.84
N ILE A 404 10.46 -8.42 0.61
CA ILE A 404 9.11 -8.12 1.07
C ILE A 404 8.12 -9.15 0.51
N GLY A 405 8.17 -9.40 -0.79
CA GLY A 405 7.28 -10.35 -1.45
C GLY A 405 7.43 -11.77 -0.92
N VAL A 406 8.65 -12.30 -0.88
CA VAL A 406 8.92 -13.66 -0.38
C VAL A 406 8.54 -13.80 1.09
N THR A 407 8.86 -12.81 1.92
CA THR A 407 8.51 -12.82 3.35
C THR A 407 7.00 -12.82 3.53
N SER A 408 6.26 -12.01 2.77
CA SER A 408 4.80 -11.99 2.85
C SER A 408 4.17 -13.30 2.39
N LEU A 409 4.72 -13.96 1.37
CA LEU A 409 4.27 -15.29 0.94
C LEU A 409 4.45 -16.32 2.09
N ILE A 410 5.63 -16.33 2.72
CA ILE A 410 5.90 -17.23 3.86
C ILE A 410 4.91 -16.98 5.00
N VAL A 411 4.70 -15.72 5.37
CA VAL A 411 3.73 -15.36 6.43
C VAL A 411 2.31 -15.77 6.03
N SER A 412 1.91 -15.55 4.78
CA SER A 412 0.60 -15.93 4.26
C SER A 412 0.38 -17.44 4.29
N LEU A 413 1.39 -18.23 3.93
CA LEU A 413 1.34 -19.69 4.02
C LEU A 413 1.25 -20.18 5.49
N ILE A 414 1.97 -19.55 6.42
CA ILE A 414 1.86 -19.88 7.84
C ILE A 414 0.45 -19.57 8.35
N ILE A 415 -0.11 -18.41 8.02
CA ILE A 415 -1.48 -18.05 8.43
C ILE A 415 -2.51 -19.01 7.84
N SER A 416 -2.31 -19.49 6.62
CA SER A 416 -3.24 -20.42 5.96
C SER A 416 -3.36 -21.79 6.65
N ILE A 417 -2.38 -22.19 7.46
CA ILE A 417 -2.42 -23.42 8.25
C ILE A 417 -3.48 -23.33 9.36
N PHE A 418 -3.77 -22.11 9.82
CA PHE A 418 -4.73 -21.84 10.92
C PHE A 418 -6.08 -21.32 10.41
N ALA A 419 -6.30 -21.32 9.10
CA ALA A 419 -7.43 -20.64 8.45
C ALA A 419 -8.59 -21.56 8.01
#